data_0631d6951f13be1f4f8d996fb7818145
#
_entry.id   0631d6951f13be1f4f8d996fb7818145
#
_cell.length_a   1.000
_cell.length_b   1.000
_cell.length_c   1.000
_cell.angle_alpha   90.00
_cell.angle_beta   90.00
_cell.angle_gamma   90.00
#
_symmetry.space_group_name_H-M   'P 1'
#
loop_
_entity.id
_entity.type
_entity.pdbx_description
1 polymer ?
#
loop_
_entity_poly.entity_id
_entity_poly.type
_entity_poly.pdbx_seq_one_letter_code
_entity_poly.pdbx_strand_id
1 'polypeptide(L)'
;MVHLTVCDDDMPGCRATVSRNYQGQTMTNRTLGLLELKKARRSGNKLLSAVFLFSVFVNILMLTGPLFMLQVYDRVLGSRSEETLVALFALVVVLYGLLGVLDYARGRILARYGARFQTELDDRVFDAVLKQALMPSKRAAPSSGQRDLETVQTLFTSPVMIALFDAPWTPLFMGAIFIFHPWLGILALIGGALLVVIALLNNWLTRRKTLEAQSTASLAASLGEQARRSAEVVRSQGMSAAISERWHGLRDEALDQTIKASDWTGSFTALTKSFRLLLQSAILALGAYLVLQGEVTGGAMIASSILLGRALAPIEQSIGQWALVQRSIAAWGSLRTLLETTPVDPETLDLPCPKADLSLKGVSVFAPGATKLTLSNINVSVSPGQVLGVIGKSGAGKSTLAKAMLGLVPVAAGEVRLGGATIDQYDPDALARFVGYLPQNVSLFSGTVAENIARMSTEPDDAKVVEAAKRANAHEMILALPDGYKTIVQGDESQLSGGQRQRIALARALYGDPVLLVLDEPNSALDNDGSMALNRAVREFKASDRAVIIMTHRPTAISECDRLLVIEGGRIIADGPRDEVLKTMLTNVRSIRQTIAKAETS
;
A
#
# COMPACT_ATOMS: atom_id res chain seq x y z
N MET A 1 18.23 15.22 -27.28
CA MET A 1 19.07 16.44 -27.23
C MET A 1 18.17 17.62 -26.93
N VAL A 2 18.10 18.05 -25.68
CA VAL A 2 17.44 19.32 -25.31
C VAL A 2 18.45 20.09 -24.48
N HIS A 3 18.94 21.19 -25.03
CA HIS A 3 19.79 22.12 -24.32
C HIS A 3 18.99 22.73 -23.16
N LEU A 4 19.41 22.51 -21.94
CA LEU A 4 18.97 23.23 -20.75
C LEU A 4 19.99 24.35 -20.48
N THR A 5 19.60 25.57 -20.81
CA THR A 5 20.28 26.79 -20.37
C THR A 5 20.10 26.91 -18.86
N VAL A 6 21.19 27.06 -18.14
CA VAL A 6 21.21 27.37 -16.71
C VAL A 6 20.61 28.77 -16.54
N CYS A 7 19.46 28.87 -15.90
CA CYS A 7 18.84 30.15 -15.55
C CYS A 7 19.17 30.50 -14.08
N ASP A 8 19.66 31.68 -13.86
CA ASP A 8 19.79 32.34 -12.56
C ASP A 8 18.43 32.51 -11.87
N ASP A 9 18.41 32.46 -10.56
CA ASP A 9 17.22 32.36 -9.68
C ASP A 9 16.24 33.57 -9.76
N ASP A 10 16.51 34.59 -10.55
CA ASP A 10 15.73 35.85 -10.57
C ASP A 10 14.88 36.09 -11.82
N MET A 11 14.67 35.11 -12.70
CA MET A 11 13.81 35.29 -13.87
C MET A 11 12.46 34.60 -13.79
N PRO A 12 11.33 35.28 -13.96
CA PRO A 12 9.98 34.75 -13.80
C PRO A 12 9.57 33.69 -14.84
N GLY A 13 10.36 33.45 -15.89
CA GLY A 13 10.10 32.46 -16.94
C GLY A 13 10.55 31.04 -16.62
N CYS A 14 11.51 30.86 -15.71
CA CYS A 14 12.06 29.52 -15.38
C CYS A 14 11.13 28.68 -14.51
N ARG A 15 10.33 29.30 -13.64
CA ARG A 15 9.35 28.61 -12.80
C ARG A 15 8.20 27.97 -13.59
N ALA A 16 7.85 28.53 -14.74
CA ALA A 16 6.73 28.07 -15.56
C ALA A 16 7.07 26.82 -16.39
N THR A 17 8.34 26.64 -16.82
CA THR A 17 8.76 25.50 -17.64
C THR A 17 9.01 24.23 -16.84
N VAL A 18 9.58 24.33 -15.62
CA VAL A 18 9.76 23.19 -14.73
C VAL A 18 8.40 22.69 -14.21
N SER A 19 7.44 23.60 -13.93
CA SER A 19 6.10 23.22 -13.50
C SER A 19 5.26 22.57 -14.61
N ARG A 20 5.48 22.94 -15.89
CA ARG A 20 4.77 22.35 -17.04
C ARG A 20 5.21 20.92 -17.34
N ASN A 21 6.50 20.60 -17.24
CA ASN A 21 6.97 19.23 -17.44
C ASN A 21 6.53 18.30 -16.29
N TYR A 22 6.51 18.76 -15.04
CA TYR A 22 5.98 18.01 -13.91
C TYR A 22 4.46 17.81 -14.02
N GLN A 23 3.70 18.79 -14.52
CA GLN A 23 2.26 18.64 -14.75
C GLN A 23 1.93 17.72 -15.92
N GLY A 24 2.75 17.68 -16.96
CA GLY A 24 2.59 16.77 -18.10
C GLY A 24 2.82 15.31 -17.69
N GLN A 25 3.86 15.01 -16.94
CA GLN A 25 4.13 13.68 -16.41
C GLN A 25 3.07 13.22 -15.40
N THR A 26 2.57 14.11 -14.53
CA THR A 26 1.51 13.77 -13.58
C THR A 26 0.17 13.49 -14.27
N MET A 27 -0.15 14.11 -15.39
CA MET A 27 -1.36 13.76 -16.15
C MET A 27 -1.27 12.40 -16.84
N THR A 28 -0.11 12.03 -17.39
CA THR A 28 0.12 10.73 -18.03
C THR A 28 0.10 9.61 -16.99
N ASN A 29 0.70 9.81 -15.82
CA ASN A 29 0.71 8.82 -14.74
C ASN A 29 -0.68 8.61 -14.10
N ARG A 30 -1.51 9.66 -14.00
CA ARG A 30 -2.90 9.55 -13.54
C ARG A 30 -3.76 8.63 -14.39
N THR A 31 -3.49 8.56 -15.69
CA THR A 31 -4.21 7.64 -16.57
C THR A 31 -3.70 6.20 -16.46
N LEU A 32 -2.40 6.00 -16.19
CA LEU A 32 -1.79 4.67 -16.08
C LEU A 32 -2.28 3.87 -14.87
N GLY A 33 -2.28 4.45 -13.66
CA GLY A 33 -2.76 3.76 -12.47
C GLY A 33 -4.24 3.35 -12.55
N LEU A 34 -5.09 4.19 -13.17
CA LEU A 34 -6.48 3.83 -13.48
C LEU A 34 -6.58 2.67 -14.49
N LEU A 35 -5.67 2.62 -15.47
CA LEU A 35 -5.66 1.56 -16.48
C LEU A 35 -5.24 0.23 -15.85
N GLU A 36 -4.25 0.21 -14.94
CA GLU A 36 -3.84 -0.98 -14.20
C GLU A 36 -5.01 -1.59 -13.41
N LEU A 37 -5.70 -0.78 -12.58
CA LEU A 37 -6.89 -1.22 -11.85
C LEU A 37 -8.02 -1.70 -12.77
N LYS A 38 -8.25 -1.02 -13.90
CA LYS A 38 -9.24 -1.44 -14.89
C LYS A 38 -8.85 -2.74 -15.58
N LYS A 39 -7.55 -2.94 -15.86
CA LYS A 39 -7.03 -4.17 -16.47
C LYS A 39 -7.24 -5.35 -15.52
N ALA A 40 -6.85 -5.23 -14.26
CA ALA A 40 -7.05 -6.26 -13.24
C ALA A 40 -8.55 -6.59 -13.06
N ARG A 41 -9.42 -5.57 -13.03
CA ARG A 41 -10.87 -5.80 -12.99
C ARG A 41 -11.39 -6.54 -14.22
N ARG A 42 -10.87 -6.22 -15.42
CA ARG A 42 -11.31 -6.82 -16.69
C ARG A 42 -10.82 -8.25 -16.89
N SER A 43 -9.72 -8.65 -16.29
CA SER A 43 -9.17 -10.03 -16.41
C SER A 43 -10.15 -11.09 -15.92
N GLY A 44 -11.02 -10.72 -14.96
CA GLY A 44 -12.07 -11.59 -14.44
C GLY A 44 -13.46 -11.46 -15.10
N ASN A 45 -13.61 -10.73 -16.20
CA ASN A 45 -14.91 -10.48 -16.83
C ASN A 45 -15.67 -11.77 -17.20
N LYS A 46 -14.98 -12.82 -17.62
CA LYS A 46 -15.59 -14.14 -17.91
C LYS A 46 -16.27 -14.74 -16.66
N LEU A 47 -15.66 -14.57 -15.49
CA LEU A 47 -16.24 -15.02 -14.21
C LEU A 47 -17.48 -14.19 -13.85
N LEU A 48 -17.43 -12.87 -14.03
CA LEU A 48 -18.58 -12.00 -13.81
C LEU A 48 -19.74 -12.29 -14.77
N SER A 49 -19.43 -12.60 -16.04
CA SER A 49 -20.45 -13.03 -17.00
C SER A 49 -21.11 -14.35 -16.59
N ALA A 50 -20.36 -15.30 -16.06
CA ALA A 50 -20.91 -16.54 -15.52
C ALA A 50 -21.80 -16.29 -14.29
N VAL A 51 -21.39 -15.38 -13.38
CA VAL A 51 -22.22 -14.96 -12.23
C VAL A 51 -23.51 -14.34 -12.72
N PHE A 52 -23.44 -13.44 -13.71
CA PHE A 52 -24.64 -12.82 -14.29
C PHE A 52 -25.57 -13.88 -14.89
N LEU A 53 -25.04 -14.83 -15.66
CA LEU A 53 -25.83 -15.93 -16.23
C LEU A 53 -26.51 -16.75 -15.12
N PHE A 54 -25.80 -17.13 -14.07
CA PHE A 54 -26.39 -17.87 -12.95
C PHE A 54 -27.44 -17.02 -12.20
N SER A 55 -27.22 -15.70 -12.08
CA SER A 55 -28.23 -14.80 -11.51
C SER A 55 -29.51 -14.76 -12.32
N VAL A 56 -29.46 -14.89 -13.65
CA VAL A 56 -30.67 -15.06 -14.51
C VAL A 56 -31.50 -16.26 -14.02
N PHE A 57 -30.86 -17.43 -13.96
CA PHE A 57 -31.55 -18.67 -13.56
C PHE A 57 -32.01 -18.62 -12.10
N VAL A 58 -31.18 -18.12 -11.18
CA VAL A 58 -31.54 -17.98 -9.76
C VAL A 58 -32.78 -17.09 -9.60
N ASN A 59 -32.82 -15.93 -10.27
CA ASN A 59 -33.94 -15.01 -10.16
C ASN A 59 -35.23 -15.57 -10.84
N ILE A 60 -35.10 -16.34 -11.90
CA ILE A 60 -36.25 -17.07 -12.48
C ILE A 60 -36.76 -18.15 -11.50
N LEU A 61 -35.83 -18.94 -10.90
CA LEU A 61 -36.19 -19.96 -9.92
C LEU A 61 -36.79 -19.36 -8.63
N MET A 62 -36.49 -18.09 -8.30
CA MET A 62 -37.13 -17.38 -7.18
C MET A 62 -38.63 -17.14 -7.39
N LEU A 63 -39.14 -17.22 -8.62
CA LEU A 63 -40.60 -17.17 -8.92
C LEU A 63 -41.30 -18.47 -8.50
N THR A 64 -40.60 -19.56 -8.23
CA THR A 64 -41.18 -20.86 -7.82
C THR A 64 -42.09 -20.71 -6.62
N GLY A 65 -41.70 -19.94 -5.57
CA GLY A 65 -42.52 -19.72 -4.39
C GLY A 65 -43.85 -19.02 -4.67
N PRO A 66 -43.83 -17.83 -5.30
CA PRO A 66 -45.04 -17.14 -5.74
C PRO A 66 -45.97 -18.01 -6.59
N LEU A 67 -45.42 -18.72 -7.58
CA LEU A 67 -46.19 -19.60 -8.47
C LEU A 67 -46.77 -20.80 -7.76
N PHE A 68 -46.03 -21.40 -6.84
CA PHE A 68 -46.50 -22.48 -5.99
C PHE A 68 -47.71 -22.02 -5.13
N MET A 69 -47.59 -20.86 -4.46
CA MET A 69 -48.66 -20.32 -3.65
C MET A 69 -49.89 -20.01 -4.49
N LEU A 70 -49.72 -19.43 -5.68
CA LEU A 70 -50.82 -19.19 -6.63
C LEU A 70 -51.56 -20.51 -6.96
N GLN A 71 -50.84 -21.57 -7.34
CA GLN A 71 -51.44 -22.87 -7.67
C GLN A 71 -52.09 -23.53 -6.47
N VAL A 72 -51.51 -23.44 -5.28
CA VAL A 72 -52.08 -24.01 -4.07
C VAL A 72 -53.41 -23.35 -3.73
N TYR A 73 -53.45 -22.01 -3.69
CA TYR A 73 -54.67 -21.28 -3.29
C TYR A 73 -55.79 -21.35 -4.35
N ASP A 74 -55.45 -21.20 -5.61
CA ASP A 74 -56.44 -21.07 -6.67
C ASP A 74 -56.91 -22.43 -7.21
N ARG A 75 -56.08 -23.48 -7.12
CA ARG A 75 -56.38 -24.78 -7.72
C ARG A 75 -56.47 -25.91 -6.74
N VAL A 76 -55.44 -26.12 -5.89
CA VAL A 76 -55.40 -27.28 -4.96
C VAL A 76 -56.48 -27.16 -3.90
N LEU A 77 -56.61 -26.02 -3.24
CA LEU A 77 -57.65 -25.82 -2.20
C LEU A 77 -59.08 -25.85 -2.77
N GLY A 78 -59.27 -25.38 -3.99
CA GLY A 78 -60.58 -25.44 -4.67
C GLY A 78 -60.94 -26.87 -5.10
N SER A 79 -60.01 -27.67 -5.58
CA SER A 79 -60.22 -29.05 -6.03
C SER A 79 -60.09 -30.09 -4.91
N ARG A 80 -59.51 -29.74 -3.77
CA ARG A 80 -59.20 -30.66 -2.62
C ARG A 80 -58.34 -31.86 -3.04
N SER A 81 -57.48 -31.74 -4.07
CA SER A 81 -56.64 -32.84 -4.57
C SER A 81 -55.31 -32.92 -3.81
N GLU A 82 -55.15 -33.96 -3.01
CA GLU A 82 -53.89 -34.25 -2.30
C GLU A 82 -52.78 -34.62 -3.28
N GLU A 83 -53.07 -35.38 -4.33
CA GLU A 83 -52.10 -35.81 -5.35
C GLU A 83 -51.49 -34.61 -6.05
N THR A 84 -52.28 -33.58 -6.39
CA THR A 84 -51.78 -32.37 -7.00
C THR A 84 -50.86 -31.61 -6.04
N LEU A 85 -51.21 -31.55 -4.75
CA LEU A 85 -50.35 -30.89 -3.75
C LEU A 85 -48.99 -31.59 -3.63
N VAL A 86 -48.96 -32.94 -3.54
CA VAL A 86 -47.72 -33.70 -3.44
C VAL A 86 -46.87 -33.51 -4.69
N ALA A 87 -47.46 -33.55 -5.89
CA ALA A 87 -46.73 -33.35 -7.13
C ALA A 87 -46.10 -31.94 -7.23
N LEU A 88 -46.87 -30.89 -6.88
CA LEU A 88 -46.37 -29.49 -6.86
C LEU A 88 -45.29 -29.33 -5.80
N PHE A 89 -45.43 -29.90 -4.63
CA PHE A 89 -44.41 -29.79 -3.58
C PHE A 89 -43.12 -30.54 -3.95
N ALA A 90 -43.20 -31.71 -4.57
CA ALA A 90 -42.05 -32.43 -5.09
C ALA A 90 -41.29 -31.59 -6.13
N LEU A 91 -42.02 -30.92 -7.04
CA LEU A 91 -41.42 -30.00 -8.00
C LEU A 91 -40.69 -28.83 -7.32
N VAL A 92 -41.30 -28.23 -6.30
CA VAL A 92 -40.70 -27.14 -5.52
C VAL A 92 -39.41 -27.57 -4.86
N VAL A 93 -39.35 -28.76 -4.27
CA VAL A 93 -38.14 -29.31 -3.65
C VAL A 93 -37.00 -29.41 -4.67
N VAL A 94 -37.29 -29.93 -5.87
CA VAL A 94 -36.28 -30.03 -6.96
C VAL A 94 -35.82 -28.63 -7.40
N LEU A 95 -36.74 -27.70 -7.63
CA LEU A 95 -36.40 -26.34 -8.08
C LEU A 95 -35.62 -25.56 -7.04
N TYR A 96 -35.94 -25.67 -5.76
CA TYR A 96 -35.16 -25.04 -4.69
C TYR A 96 -33.83 -25.73 -4.44
N GLY A 97 -33.74 -27.04 -4.64
CA GLY A 97 -32.46 -27.75 -4.68
C GLY A 97 -31.54 -27.18 -5.76
N LEU A 98 -32.07 -27.02 -6.97
CA LEU A 98 -31.33 -26.41 -8.09
C LEU A 98 -30.92 -24.94 -7.79
N LEU A 99 -31.86 -24.16 -7.23
CA LEU A 99 -31.59 -22.78 -6.80
C LEU A 99 -30.41 -22.73 -5.80
N GLY A 100 -30.42 -23.62 -4.80
CA GLY A 100 -29.35 -23.67 -3.81
C GLY A 100 -27.99 -24.01 -4.42
N VAL A 101 -27.92 -24.93 -5.38
CA VAL A 101 -26.69 -25.25 -6.10
C VAL A 101 -26.19 -24.06 -6.92
N LEU A 102 -27.06 -23.38 -7.65
CA LEU A 102 -26.69 -22.21 -8.45
C LEU A 102 -26.24 -21.01 -7.58
N ASP A 103 -26.93 -20.79 -6.47
CA ASP A 103 -26.57 -19.73 -5.51
C ASP A 103 -25.21 -20.00 -4.87
N TYR A 104 -24.96 -21.23 -4.47
CA TYR A 104 -23.65 -21.68 -3.99
C TYR A 104 -22.57 -21.46 -5.06
N ALA A 105 -22.83 -21.88 -6.30
CA ALA A 105 -21.88 -21.74 -7.40
C ALA A 105 -21.50 -20.30 -7.68
N ARG A 106 -22.50 -19.37 -7.74
CA ARG A 106 -22.22 -17.93 -7.97
C ARG A 106 -21.40 -17.29 -6.84
N GLY A 107 -21.67 -17.66 -5.59
CA GLY A 107 -20.84 -17.22 -4.46
C GLY A 107 -19.37 -17.66 -4.56
N ARG A 108 -19.16 -18.93 -4.98
CA ARG A 108 -17.81 -19.48 -5.22
C ARG A 108 -17.09 -18.80 -6.38
N ILE A 109 -17.80 -18.46 -7.44
CA ILE A 109 -17.22 -17.76 -8.59
C ILE A 109 -16.82 -16.34 -8.20
N LEU A 110 -17.65 -15.63 -7.43
CA LEU A 110 -17.31 -14.29 -6.92
C LEU A 110 -16.08 -14.33 -5.99
N ALA A 111 -15.98 -15.34 -5.13
CA ALA A 111 -14.80 -15.52 -4.30
C ALA A 111 -13.52 -15.70 -5.14
N ARG A 112 -13.57 -16.52 -6.19
CA ARG A 112 -12.44 -16.71 -7.12
C ARG A 112 -12.13 -15.44 -7.94
N TYR A 113 -13.15 -14.67 -8.29
CA TYR A 113 -12.95 -13.37 -8.94
C TYR A 113 -12.19 -12.40 -8.02
N GLY A 114 -12.62 -12.30 -6.75
CA GLY A 114 -11.94 -11.47 -5.75
C GLY A 114 -10.49 -11.89 -5.52
N ALA A 115 -10.24 -13.20 -5.37
CA ALA A 115 -8.89 -13.73 -5.22
C ALA A 115 -8.01 -13.43 -6.44
N ARG A 116 -8.54 -13.64 -7.66
CA ARG A 116 -7.80 -13.32 -8.89
C ARG A 116 -7.46 -11.84 -9.01
N PHE A 117 -8.42 -10.95 -8.69
CA PHE A 117 -8.20 -9.51 -8.67
C PHE A 117 -7.07 -9.13 -7.70
N GLN A 118 -7.05 -9.74 -6.52
CA GLN A 118 -6.01 -9.52 -5.52
C GLN A 118 -4.65 -10.01 -6.05
N THR A 119 -4.55 -11.26 -6.47
CA THR A 119 -3.28 -11.85 -6.97
C THR A 119 -2.66 -11.07 -8.13
N GLU A 120 -3.48 -10.52 -9.03
CA GLU A 120 -2.97 -9.70 -10.15
C GLU A 120 -2.36 -8.36 -9.71
N LEU A 121 -2.71 -7.87 -8.52
CA LEU A 121 -2.26 -6.59 -8.02
C LEU A 121 -1.31 -6.71 -6.81
N ASP A 122 -1.20 -7.87 -6.17
CA ASP A 122 -0.41 -8.04 -4.94
C ASP A 122 1.04 -7.57 -5.14
N ASP A 123 1.75 -8.10 -6.12
CA ASP A 123 3.16 -7.74 -6.39
C ASP A 123 3.29 -6.25 -6.72
N ARG A 124 2.39 -5.75 -7.56
CA ARG A 124 2.39 -4.36 -7.99
C ARG A 124 2.11 -3.37 -6.85
N VAL A 125 1.16 -3.71 -5.97
CA VAL A 125 0.82 -2.91 -4.79
C VAL A 125 1.93 -2.98 -3.76
N PHE A 126 2.54 -4.15 -3.57
CA PHE A 126 3.69 -4.32 -2.69
C PHE A 126 4.87 -3.44 -3.12
N ASP A 127 5.26 -3.49 -4.39
CA ASP A 127 6.31 -2.63 -4.96
C ASP A 127 5.97 -1.13 -4.80
N ALA A 128 4.71 -0.75 -5.10
CA ALA A 128 4.26 0.63 -4.94
C ALA A 128 4.35 1.13 -3.50
N VAL A 129 4.02 0.28 -2.51
CA VAL A 129 4.13 0.62 -1.08
C VAL A 129 5.59 0.81 -0.68
N LEU A 130 6.50 -0.06 -1.16
CA LEU A 130 7.95 0.09 -0.91
C LEU A 130 8.50 1.39 -1.51
N LYS A 131 8.16 1.69 -2.76
CA LYS A 131 8.56 2.95 -3.43
C LYS A 131 8.00 4.18 -2.71
N GLN A 132 6.75 4.13 -2.27
CA GLN A 132 6.15 5.21 -1.50
C GLN A 132 6.84 5.44 -0.16
N ALA A 133 7.32 4.38 0.51
CA ALA A 133 8.05 4.48 1.77
C ALA A 133 9.41 5.18 1.59
N LEU A 134 10.07 4.99 0.43
CA LEU A 134 11.31 5.70 0.09
C LEU A 134 11.07 7.20 -0.20
N MET A 135 9.90 7.55 -0.68
CA MET A 135 9.53 8.92 -1.07
C MET A 135 8.25 9.40 -0.37
N PRO A 136 8.27 9.56 0.98
CA PRO A 136 7.09 10.03 1.69
C PRO A 136 6.69 11.42 1.19
N SER A 137 5.55 11.48 0.51
CA SER A 137 4.96 12.73 0.04
C SER A 137 4.09 13.33 1.13
N LYS A 138 4.16 14.66 1.35
CA LYS A 138 3.23 15.37 2.24
C LYS A 138 1.76 15.24 1.84
N ARG A 139 1.47 14.82 0.58
CA ARG A 139 0.13 14.69 0.02
C ARG A 139 -0.46 13.28 0.13
N ALA A 140 0.36 12.26 0.34
CA ALA A 140 -0.11 10.89 0.47
C ALA A 140 -0.03 10.47 1.94
N ALA A 141 -1.17 10.20 2.57
CA ALA A 141 -1.19 9.45 3.82
C ALA A 141 -0.45 8.12 3.59
N PRO A 142 0.25 7.58 4.61
CA PRO A 142 0.88 6.27 4.47
C PRO A 142 -0.21 5.28 4.01
N SER A 143 -0.08 4.80 2.77
CA SER A 143 -1.10 3.93 2.19
C SER A 143 -0.98 2.56 2.84
N SER A 144 -2.09 2.06 3.31
CA SER A 144 -2.26 0.66 3.68
C SER A 144 -2.54 -0.19 2.43
N GLY A 145 -1.76 0.00 1.35
CA GLY A 145 -2.06 -0.52 0.02
C GLY A 145 -2.53 -1.97 0.01
N GLN A 146 -1.84 -2.87 0.73
CA GLN A 146 -2.25 -4.27 0.87
C GLN A 146 -3.60 -4.41 1.59
N ARG A 147 -3.80 -3.69 2.70
CA ARG A 147 -5.07 -3.70 3.44
C ARG A 147 -6.22 -3.09 2.65
N ASP A 148 -5.93 -2.09 1.82
CA ASP A 148 -6.90 -1.50 0.89
C ASP A 148 -7.27 -2.50 -0.21
N LEU A 149 -6.30 -3.26 -0.72
CA LEU A 149 -6.53 -4.33 -1.70
C LEU A 149 -7.41 -5.45 -1.12
N GLU A 150 -7.13 -5.90 0.10
CA GLU A 150 -7.95 -6.86 0.84
C GLU A 150 -9.38 -6.35 1.08
N THR A 151 -9.54 -5.05 1.39
CA THR A 151 -10.86 -4.43 1.58
C THR A 151 -11.68 -4.46 0.29
N VAL A 152 -11.06 -4.20 -0.86
CA VAL A 152 -11.72 -4.30 -2.17
C VAL A 152 -12.04 -5.76 -2.51
N GLN A 153 -11.15 -6.70 -2.23
CA GLN A 153 -11.39 -8.13 -2.42
C GLN A 153 -12.56 -8.62 -1.56
N THR A 154 -12.65 -8.16 -0.31
CA THR A 154 -13.77 -8.50 0.60
C THR A 154 -15.11 -8.01 0.05
N LEU A 155 -15.17 -6.86 -0.63
CA LEU A 155 -16.39 -6.41 -1.30
C LEU A 155 -16.86 -7.41 -2.35
N PHE A 156 -15.96 -7.95 -3.17
CA PHE A 156 -16.33 -8.90 -4.21
C PHE A 156 -16.90 -10.22 -3.66
N THR A 157 -16.50 -10.61 -2.45
CA THR A 157 -17.00 -11.82 -1.78
C THR A 157 -18.25 -11.57 -0.92
N SER A 158 -18.65 -10.30 -0.78
CA SER A 158 -19.74 -9.92 0.11
C SER A 158 -21.14 -10.15 -0.51
N PRO A 159 -22.18 -10.31 0.33
CA PRO A 159 -23.57 -10.38 -0.15
C PRO A 159 -24.00 -9.17 -0.97
N VAL A 160 -23.37 -8.01 -0.82
CA VAL A 160 -23.68 -6.81 -1.62
C VAL A 160 -23.41 -7.04 -3.11
N MET A 161 -22.32 -7.77 -3.45
CA MET A 161 -22.05 -8.09 -4.85
C MET A 161 -23.15 -8.97 -5.44
N ILE A 162 -23.65 -9.94 -4.68
CA ILE A 162 -24.78 -10.77 -5.09
C ILE A 162 -26.02 -9.89 -5.29
N ALA A 163 -26.34 -9.01 -4.34
CA ALA A 163 -27.43 -8.06 -4.44
C ALA A 163 -27.32 -7.15 -5.67
N LEU A 164 -26.12 -6.75 -6.04
CA LEU A 164 -25.87 -5.94 -7.24
C LEU A 164 -26.23 -6.69 -8.54
N PHE A 165 -25.95 -8.01 -8.60
CA PHE A 165 -26.36 -8.86 -9.73
C PHE A 165 -27.87 -9.20 -9.72
N ASP A 166 -28.52 -9.14 -8.56
CA ASP A 166 -29.96 -9.37 -8.42
C ASP A 166 -30.78 -8.07 -8.63
N ALA A 167 -30.20 -6.89 -8.42
CA ALA A 167 -30.87 -5.60 -8.58
C ALA A 167 -31.51 -5.38 -10.00
N PRO A 168 -30.88 -5.79 -11.12
CA PRO A 168 -31.49 -5.68 -12.45
C PRO A 168 -32.79 -6.46 -12.62
N TRP A 169 -33.09 -7.44 -11.75
CA TRP A 169 -34.30 -8.25 -11.77
C TRP A 169 -35.45 -7.64 -10.98
N THR A 170 -35.20 -6.62 -10.16
CA THR A 170 -36.25 -5.87 -9.42
C THR A 170 -37.37 -5.40 -10.32
N PRO A 171 -37.16 -4.77 -11.50
CA PRO A 171 -38.23 -4.38 -12.42
C PRO A 171 -39.06 -5.55 -12.93
N LEU A 172 -38.47 -6.74 -13.12
CA LEU A 172 -39.19 -7.95 -13.53
C LEU A 172 -40.17 -8.39 -12.46
N PHE A 173 -39.73 -8.45 -11.18
CA PHE A 173 -40.60 -8.81 -10.06
C PHE A 173 -41.72 -7.75 -9.87
N MET A 174 -41.39 -6.48 -10.00
CA MET A 174 -42.40 -5.40 -9.96
C MET A 174 -43.39 -5.52 -11.12
N GLY A 175 -42.93 -5.79 -12.35
CA GLY A 175 -43.76 -6.04 -13.52
C GLY A 175 -44.70 -7.24 -13.32
N ALA A 176 -44.24 -8.31 -12.68
CA ALA A 176 -45.09 -9.47 -12.36
C ALA A 176 -46.23 -9.10 -11.39
N ILE A 177 -46.01 -8.17 -10.45
CA ILE A 177 -47.08 -7.67 -9.56
C ILE A 177 -48.11 -6.84 -10.37
N PHE A 178 -47.67 -6.03 -11.35
CA PHE A 178 -48.55 -5.29 -12.24
C PHE A 178 -49.46 -6.19 -13.09
N ILE A 179 -48.95 -7.37 -13.48
CA ILE A 179 -49.76 -8.36 -14.25
C ILE A 179 -50.93 -8.87 -13.43
N PHE A 180 -50.79 -9.03 -12.10
CA PHE A 180 -51.90 -9.43 -11.25
C PHE A 180 -52.94 -8.35 -11.10
N HIS A 181 -52.54 -7.10 -10.77
CA HIS A 181 -53.44 -5.95 -10.74
C HIS A 181 -52.68 -4.62 -10.72
N PRO A 182 -53.10 -3.58 -11.48
CA PRO A 182 -52.42 -2.29 -11.56
C PRO A 182 -52.23 -1.60 -10.20
N TRP A 183 -53.24 -1.60 -9.32
CA TRP A 183 -53.13 -0.97 -7.99
C TRP A 183 -52.09 -1.63 -7.09
N LEU A 184 -51.92 -2.95 -7.15
CA LEU A 184 -50.87 -3.66 -6.44
C LEU A 184 -49.48 -3.26 -6.97
N GLY A 185 -49.35 -3.13 -8.28
CA GLY A 185 -48.12 -2.68 -8.94
C GLY A 185 -47.75 -1.24 -8.58
N ILE A 186 -48.74 -0.33 -8.56
CA ILE A 186 -48.54 1.08 -8.18
C ILE A 186 -48.07 1.17 -6.72
N LEU A 187 -48.72 0.45 -5.80
CA LEU A 187 -48.34 0.42 -4.39
C LEU A 187 -46.93 -0.12 -4.21
N ALA A 188 -46.57 -1.20 -4.91
CA ALA A 188 -45.23 -1.77 -4.91
C ALA A 188 -44.18 -0.78 -5.44
N LEU A 189 -44.48 -0.06 -6.53
CA LEU A 189 -43.60 0.93 -7.14
C LEU A 189 -43.36 2.13 -6.20
N ILE A 190 -44.38 2.69 -5.63
CA ILE A 190 -44.29 3.81 -4.68
C ILE A 190 -43.50 3.39 -3.45
N GLY A 191 -43.79 2.21 -2.88
CA GLY A 191 -43.08 1.69 -1.74
C GLY A 191 -41.59 1.39 -2.03
N GLY A 192 -41.31 0.80 -3.19
CA GLY A 192 -39.94 0.56 -3.67
C GLY A 192 -39.17 1.86 -3.88
N ALA A 193 -39.79 2.86 -4.51
CA ALA A 193 -39.18 4.18 -4.70
C ALA A 193 -38.86 4.86 -3.37
N LEU A 194 -39.77 4.79 -2.38
CA LEU A 194 -39.55 5.34 -1.05
C LEU A 194 -38.36 4.64 -0.34
N LEU A 195 -38.22 3.32 -0.47
CA LEU A 195 -37.05 2.58 0.07
C LEU A 195 -35.74 3.01 -0.59
N VAL A 196 -35.74 3.26 -1.91
CA VAL A 196 -34.55 3.80 -2.60
C VAL A 196 -34.20 5.19 -2.05
N VAL A 197 -35.19 6.06 -1.83
CA VAL A 197 -34.99 7.38 -1.23
C VAL A 197 -34.37 7.24 0.19
N ILE A 198 -34.91 6.34 1.00
CA ILE A 198 -34.37 6.06 2.34
C ILE A 198 -32.90 5.58 2.25
N ALA A 199 -32.57 4.71 1.29
CA ALA A 199 -31.21 4.23 1.06
C ALA A 199 -30.24 5.36 0.65
N LEU A 200 -30.68 6.24 -0.25
CA LEU A 200 -29.90 7.40 -0.68
C LEU A 200 -29.67 8.41 0.47
N LEU A 201 -30.70 8.64 1.29
CA LEU A 201 -30.62 9.51 2.46
C LEU A 201 -29.66 8.92 3.52
N ASN A 202 -29.73 7.62 3.76
CA ASN A 202 -28.77 6.92 4.63
C ASN A 202 -27.32 7.13 4.14
N ASN A 203 -27.08 6.93 2.84
CA ASN A 203 -25.76 7.16 2.25
C ASN A 203 -25.27 8.59 2.49
N TRP A 204 -26.11 9.58 2.21
CA TRP A 204 -25.75 10.99 2.31
C TRP A 204 -25.43 11.40 3.76
N LEU A 205 -26.23 10.94 4.74
CA LEU A 205 -26.07 11.28 6.14
C LEU A 205 -24.91 10.54 6.84
N THR A 206 -24.63 9.28 6.45
CA THR A 206 -23.64 8.45 7.16
C THR A 206 -22.25 8.53 6.55
N ARG A 207 -22.12 8.86 5.25
CA ARG A 207 -20.84 8.84 4.51
C ARG A 207 -19.73 9.63 5.19
N ARG A 208 -20.01 10.90 5.54
CA ARG A 208 -18.99 11.78 6.15
C ARG A 208 -18.55 11.26 7.51
N LYS A 209 -19.50 10.88 8.35
CA LYS A 209 -19.25 10.37 9.70
C LYS A 209 -18.43 9.08 9.70
N THR A 210 -18.73 8.17 8.78
CA THR A 210 -17.96 6.91 8.63
C THR A 210 -16.51 7.17 8.20
N LEU A 211 -16.27 8.12 7.28
CA LEU A 211 -14.92 8.48 6.84
C LEU A 211 -14.13 9.19 7.96
N GLU A 212 -14.76 10.09 8.70
CA GLU A 212 -14.15 10.78 9.85
C GLU A 212 -13.79 9.77 10.94
N ALA A 213 -14.69 8.86 11.30
CA ALA A 213 -14.44 7.78 12.27
C ALA A 213 -13.24 6.91 11.85
N GLN A 214 -13.15 6.54 10.57
CA GLN A 214 -12.07 5.72 10.06
C GLN A 214 -10.71 6.46 10.08
N SER A 215 -10.69 7.75 9.73
CA SER A 215 -9.46 8.55 9.75
C SER A 215 -8.93 8.72 11.19
N THR A 216 -9.81 9.03 12.15
CA THR A 216 -9.43 9.18 13.56
C THR A 216 -8.98 7.85 14.18
N ALA A 217 -9.65 6.74 13.84
CA ALA A 217 -9.23 5.41 14.26
C ALA A 217 -7.84 5.02 13.70
N SER A 218 -7.55 5.41 12.44
CA SER A 218 -6.23 5.21 11.84
C SER A 218 -5.14 6.02 12.55
N LEU A 219 -5.43 7.27 12.95
CA LEU A 219 -4.51 8.10 13.75
C LEU A 219 -4.24 7.49 15.12
N ALA A 220 -5.26 7.02 15.82
CA ALA A 220 -5.10 6.32 17.10
C ALA A 220 -4.23 5.05 16.95
N ALA A 221 -4.46 4.26 15.90
CA ALA A 221 -3.67 3.07 15.61
C ALA A 221 -2.20 3.40 15.31
N SER A 222 -1.94 4.46 14.53
CA SER A 222 -0.58 4.91 14.21
C SER A 222 0.18 5.41 15.44
N LEU A 223 -0.47 6.16 16.34
CA LEU A 223 0.11 6.59 17.61
C LEU A 223 0.44 5.40 18.52
N GLY A 224 -0.47 4.42 18.59
CA GLY A 224 -0.24 3.18 19.35
C GLY A 224 0.97 2.39 18.84
N GLU A 225 1.09 2.26 17.51
CA GLU A 225 2.22 1.58 16.89
C GLU A 225 3.55 2.34 17.08
N GLN A 226 3.51 3.67 17.01
CA GLN A 226 4.68 4.51 17.32
C GLN A 226 5.11 4.34 18.78
N ALA A 227 4.15 4.35 19.72
CA ALA A 227 4.43 4.12 21.13
C ALA A 227 5.01 2.72 21.39
N ARG A 228 4.51 1.69 20.70
CA ARG A 228 5.03 0.32 20.79
C ARG A 228 6.48 0.24 20.32
N ARG A 229 6.79 0.81 19.15
CA ARG A 229 8.17 0.85 18.60
C ARG A 229 9.14 1.61 19.49
N SER A 230 8.67 2.61 20.23
CA SER A 230 9.48 3.43 21.12
C SER A 230 9.23 3.12 22.60
N ALA A 231 8.82 1.88 22.94
CA ALA A 231 8.39 1.50 24.29
C ALA A 231 9.45 1.75 25.37
N GLU A 232 10.73 1.52 25.05
CA GLU A 232 11.85 1.80 25.93
C GLU A 232 11.92 3.29 26.30
N VAL A 233 11.83 4.18 25.32
CA VAL A 233 11.84 5.63 25.54
C VAL A 233 10.61 6.07 26.34
N VAL A 234 9.44 5.55 25.97
CA VAL A 234 8.17 5.85 26.67
C VAL A 234 8.25 5.49 28.14
N ARG A 235 8.84 4.33 28.46
CA ARG A 235 8.97 3.86 29.85
C ARG A 235 10.10 4.55 30.60
N SER A 236 11.28 4.67 30.01
CA SER A 236 12.45 5.27 30.68
C SER A 236 12.29 6.75 30.97
N GLN A 237 11.54 7.48 30.13
CA GLN A 237 11.29 8.91 30.34
C GLN A 237 9.96 9.23 31.02
N GLY A 238 9.22 8.23 31.50
CA GLY A 238 7.96 8.44 32.21
C GLY A 238 6.83 9.01 31.34
N MET A 239 6.90 8.80 30.00
CA MET A 239 5.94 9.37 29.03
C MET A 239 4.62 8.58 28.94
N SER A 240 4.49 7.45 29.67
CA SER A 240 3.36 6.52 29.55
C SER A 240 2.01 7.20 29.76
N ALA A 241 1.88 8.04 30.79
CA ALA A 241 0.62 8.74 31.11
C ALA A 241 0.24 9.73 30.00
N ALA A 242 1.18 10.57 29.54
CA ALA A 242 0.92 11.58 28.52
C ALA A 242 0.59 10.97 27.15
N ILE A 243 1.27 9.86 26.76
CA ILE A 243 0.98 9.15 25.51
C ILE A 243 -0.37 8.43 25.62
N SER A 244 -0.66 7.80 26.77
CA SER A 244 -1.95 7.14 27.02
C SER A 244 -3.10 8.13 26.94
N GLU A 245 -2.98 9.31 27.55
CA GLU A 245 -3.99 10.37 27.49
C GLU A 245 -4.26 10.83 26.05
N ARG A 246 -3.21 11.08 25.25
CA ARG A 246 -3.35 11.43 23.84
C ARG A 246 -3.99 10.31 23.03
N TRP A 247 -3.60 9.07 23.29
CA TRP A 247 -4.14 7.90 22.61
C TRP A 247 -5.61 7.70 22.95
N HIS A 248 -5.98 7.84 24.25
CA HIS A 248 -7.37 7.80 24.71
C HIS A 248 -8.21 8.89 24.05
N GLY A 249 -7.71 10.14 23.97
CA GLY A 249 -8.42 11.22 23.30
C GLY A 249 -8.77 10.90 21.85
N LEU A 250 -7.81 10.39 21.05
CA LEU A 250 -8.05 9.94 19.68
C LEU A 250 -8.97 8.72 19.63
N ARG A 251 -8.83 7.79 20.58
CA ARG A 251 -9.63 6.56 20.65
C ARG A 251 -11.07 6.86 21.00
N ASP A 252 -11.31 7.71 21.96
CA ASP A 252 -12.64 8.11 22.41
C ASP A 252 -13.37 8.90 21.33
N GLU A 253 -12.67 9.81 20.65
CA GLU A 253 -13.23 10.52 19.49
C GLU A 253 -13.60 9.56 18.37
N ALA A 254 -12.72 8.61 18.02
CA ALA A 254 -13.00 7.58 17.00
C ALA A 254 -14.18 6.70 17.41
N LEU A 255 -14.29 6.34 18.69
CA LEU A 255 -15.38 5.53 19.23
C LEU A 255 -16.70 6.29 19.18
N ASP A 256 -16.74 7.55 19.61
CA ASP A 256 -17.94 8.41 19.57
C ASP A 256 -18.45 8.56 18.12
N GLN A 257 -17.55 8.85 17.18
CA GLN A 257 -17.90 8.96 15.76
C GLN A 257 -18.40 7.62 15.20
N THR A 258 -17.79 6.50 15.61
CA THR A 258 -18.20 5.16 15.20
C THR A 258 -19.58 4.81 15.73
N ILE A 259 -19.86 5.11 17.00
CA ILE A 259 -21.17 4.91 17.63
C ILE A 259 -22.22 5.74 16.89
N LYS A 260 -21.98 7.04 16.67
CA LYS A 260 -22.89 7.92 15.94
C LYS A 260 -23.17 7.43 14.51
N ALA A 261 -22.15 6.94 13.79
CA ALA A 261 -22.32 6.35 12.48
C ALA A 261 -23.12 5.04 12.53
N SER A 262 -22.87 4.21 13.54
CA SER A 262 -23.59 2.93 13.77
C SER A 262 -25.07 3.17 14.14
N ASP A 263 -25.35 4.13 15.01
CA ASP A 263 -26.73 4.49 15.43
C ASP A 263 -27.56 4.96 14.22
N TRP A 264 -26.98 5.80 13.36
CA TRP A 264 -27.64 6.21 12.13
C TRP A 264 -27.90 5.03 11.21
N THR A 265 -26.89 4.20 10.95
CA THR A 265 -27.01 3.02 10.08
C THR A 265 -28.01 2.02 10.65
N GLY A 266 -27.99 1.81 11.97
CA GLY A 266 -28.92 0.94 12.68
C GLY A 266 -30.35 1.45 12.59
N SER A 267 -30.57 2.75 12.79
CA SER A 267 -31.88 3.40 12.69
C SER A 267 -32.45 3.27 11.27
N PHE A 268 -31.64 3.53 10.24
CA PHE A 268 -32.07 3.35 8.85
C PHE A 268 -32.36 1.88 8.50
N THR A 269 -31.57 0.95 9.02
CA THR A 269 -31.79 -0.49 8.82
C THR A 269 -33.10 -0.93 9.48
N ALA A 270 -33.37 -0.49 10.71
CA ALA A 270 -34.61 -0.77 11.41
C ALA A 270 -35.82 -0.16 10.69
N LEU A 271 -35.71 1.11 10.28
CA LEU A 271 -36.75 1.81 9.51
C LEU A 271 -37.05 1.08 8.20
N THR A 272 -36.01 0.71 7.44
CA THR A 272 -36.15 0.01 6.15
C THR A 272 -36.86 -1.34 6.34
N LYS A 273 -36.44 -2.12 7.36
CA LYS A 273 -37.06 -3.41 7.68
C LYS A 273 -38.53 -3.26 8.08
N SER A 274 -38.82 -2.32 8.98
CA SER A 274 -40.18 -2.07 9.44
C SER A 274 -41.07 -1.58 8.31
N PHE A 275 -40.56 -0.67 7.46
CA PHE A 275 -41.31 -0.15 6.29
C PHE A 275 -41.58 -1.26 5.26
N ARG A 276 -40.61 -2.14 5.00
CA ARG A 276 -40.80 -3.30 4.12
C ARG A 276 -41.90 -4.23 4.64
N LEU A 277 -41.94 -4.52 5.94
CA LEU A 277 -42.97 -5.34 6.55
C LEU A 277 -44.33 -4.65 6.48
N LEU A 278 -44.40 -3.34 6.72
CA LEU A 278 -45.62 -2.54 6.55
C LEU A 278 -46.11 -2.58 5.10
N LEU A 279 -45.21 -2.39 4.14
CA LEU A 279 -45.55 -2.42 2.72
C LEU A 279 -46.05 -3.81 2.27
N GLN A 280 -45.42 -4.88 2.80
CA GLN A 280 -45.87 -6.25 2.56
C GLN A 280 -47.26 -6.51 3.14
N SER A 281 -47.56 -5.97 4.33
CA SER A 281 -48.88 -6.03 4.92
C SER A 281 -49.89 -5.18 4.16
N ALA A 282 -49.49 -4.00 3.66
CA ALA A 282 -50.32 -3.12 2.85
C ALA A 282 -50.73 -3.77 1.51
N ILE A 283 -49.79 -4.47 0.84
CA ILE A 283 -50.11 -5.26 -0.37
C ILE A 283 -51.09 -6.38 -0.07
N LEU A 284 -50.96 -7.08 1.06
CA LEU A 284 -51.92 -8.09 1.47
C LEU A 284 -53.31 -7.47 1.76
N ALA A 285 -53.36 -6.33 2.44
CA ALA A 285 -54.60 -5.65 2.76
C ALA A 285 -55.32 -5.12 1.47
N LEU A 286 -54.57 -4.48 0.58
CA LEU A 286 -55.12 -4.04 -0.71
C LEU A 286 -55.53 -5.23 -1.59
N GLY A 287 -54.71 -6.30 -1.60
CA GLY A 287 -55.04 -7.53 -2.31
C GLY A 287 -56.31 -8.18 -1.78
N ALA A 288 -56.47 -8.26 -0.44
CA ALA A 288 -57.70 -8.76 0.17
C ALA A 288 -58.94 -7.92 -0.23
N TYR A 289 -58.79 -6.59 -0.24
CA TYR A 289 -59.88 -5.69 -0.72
C TYR A 289 -60.26 -6.00 -2.17
N LEU A 290 -59.29 -6.17 -3.07
CA LEU A 290 -59.52 -6.52 -4.48
C LEU A 290 -60.10 -7.93 -4.65
N VAL A 291 -59.76 -8.88 -3.78
CA VAL A 291 -60.36 -10.21 -3.76
C VAL A 291 -61.84 -10.14 -3.37
N LEU A 292 -62.21 -9.30 -2.39
CA LEU A 292 -63.60 -9.09 -2.01
C LEU A 292 -64.43 -8.46 -3.15
N GLN A 293 -63.77 -7.70 -4.03
CA GLN A 293 -64.41 -7.14 -5.24
C GLN A 293 -64.43 -8.14 -6.42
N GLY A 294 -63.76 -9.28 -6.29
CA GLY A 294 -63.67 -10.29 -7.36
C GLY A 294 -62.72 -9.95 -8.49
N GLU A 295 -61.85 -8.93 -8.32
CA GLU A 295 -60.86 -8.49 -9.32
C GLU A 295 -59.57 -9.27 -9.30
N VAL A 296 -59.23 -9.93 -8.16
CA VAL A 296 -57.97 -10.69 -7.95
C VAL A 296 -58.28 -11.99 -7.22
N THR A 297 -57.48 -13.04 -7.46
CA THR A 297 -57.59 -14.30 -6.73
C THR A 297 -56.82 -14.27 -5.40
N GLY A 298 -57.18 -15.13 -4.45
CA GLY A 298 -56.48 -15.28 -3.17
C GLY A 298 -55.00 -15.68 -3.37
N GLY A 299 -54.74 -16.53 -4.36
CA GLY A 299 -53.38 -16.92 -4.74
C GLY A 299 -52.57 -15.77 -5.26
N ALA A 300 -53.13 -14.90 -6.11
CA ALA A 300 -52.43 -13.74 -6.66
C ALA A 300 -52.11 -12.68 -5.57
N MET A 301 -53.00 -12.50 -4.59
CA MET A 301 -52.75 -11.66 -3.41
C MET A 301 -51.48 -12.08 -2.64
N ILE A 302 -51.37 -13.37 -2.32
CA ILE A 302 -50.21 -13.91 -1.58
C ILE A 302 -48.95 -13.88 -2.44
N ALA A 303 -49.06 -14.27 -3.71
CA ALA A 303 -47.93 -14.22 -4.65
C ALA A 303 -47.38 -12.80 -4.81
N SER A 304 -48.22 -11.77 -4.86
CA SER A 304 -47.81 -10.37 -4.93
C SER A 304 -47.01 -9.93 -3.70
N SER A 305 -47.39 -10.38 -2.50
CA SER A 305 -46.68 -10.08 -1.26
C SER A 305 -45.30 -10.73 -1.23
N ILE A 306 -45.15 -11.97 -1.70
CA ILE A 306 -43.88 -12.67 -1.79
C ILE A 306 -42.97 -12.02 -2.84
N LEU A 307 -43.52 -11.67 -4.02
CA LEU A 307 -42.79 -10.99 -5.09
C LEU A 307 -42.26 -9.63 -4.65
N LEU A 308 -43.06 -8.86 -3.89
CA LEU A 308 -42.60 -7.60 -3.31
C LEU A 308 -41.38 -7.81 -2.40
N GLY A 309 -41.44 -8.79 -1.51
CA GLY A 309 -40.29 -9.12 -0.65
C GLY A 309 -39.02 -9.45 -1.43
N ARG A 310 -39.13 -10.17 -2.54
CA ARG A 310 -38.02 -10.48 -3.46
C ARG A 310 -37.50 -9.27 -4.20
N ALA A 311 -38.39 -8.42 -4.71
CA ALA A 311 -38.04 -7.19 -5.42
C ALA A 311 -37.24 -6.20 -4.55
N LEU A 312 -37.54 -6.16 -3.24
CA LEU A 312 -36.90 -5.23 -2.31
C LEU A 312 -35.65 -5.77 -1.61
N ALA A 313 -35.40 -7.09 -1.66
CA ALA A 313 -34.28 -7.74 -0.99
C ALA A 313 -32.90 -7.16 -1.37
N PRO A 314 -32.57 -6.85 -2.64
CA PRO A 314 -31.29 -6.26 -3.01
C PRO A 314 -31.03 -4.89 -2.37
N ILE A 315 -32.10 -4.08 -2.21
CA ILE A 315 -32.01 -2.75 -1.59
C ILE A 315 -31.70 -2.90 -0.09
N GLU A 316 -32.43 -3.78 0.61
CA GLU A 316 -32.23 -4.06 2.03
C GLU A 316 -30.82 -4.57 2.33
N GLN A 317 -30.32 -5.53 1.54
CA GLN A 317 -28.97 -6.08 1.69
C GLN A 317 -27.89 -5.01 1.47
N SER A 318 -28.10 -4.12 0.50
CA SER A 318 -27.16 -3.03 0.23
C SER A 318 -27.09 -2.04 1.38
N ILE A 319 -28.22 -1.70 2.02
CA ILE A 319 -28.27 -0.82 3.19
C ILE A 319 -27.55 -1.47 4.39
N GLY A 320 -27.83 -2.73 4.66
CA GLY A 320 -27.24 -3.46 5.80
C GLY A 320 -25.72 -3.56 5.76
N GLN A 321 -25.10 -3.52 4.58
CA GLN A 321 -23.66 -3.61 4.39
C GLN A 321 -23.03 -2.33 3.82
N TRP A 322 -23.72 -1.21 3.94
CA TRP A 322 -23.31 0.06 3.34
C TRP A 322 -21.92 0.53 3.82
N ALA A 323 -21.59 0.28 5.07
CA ALA A 323 -20.27 0.60 5.63
C ALA A 323 -19.11 -0.11 4.91
N LEU A 324 -19.32 -1.37 4.47
CA LEU A 324 -18.34 -2.10 3.67
C LEU A 324 -18.19 -1.45 2.28
N VAL A 325 -19.30 -1.11 1.64
CA VAL A 325 -19.28 -0.43 0.34
C VAL A 325 -18.49 0.88 0.41
N GLN A 326 -18.76 1.72 1.42
CA GLN A 326 -18.05 2.99 1.61
C GLN A 326 -16.55 2.78 1.84
N ARG A 327 -16.16 1.82 2.70
CA ARG A 327 -14.76 1.47 2.92
C ARG A 327 -14.07 1.00 1.65
N SER A 328 -14.73 0.16 0.86
CA SER A 328 -14.18 -0.34 -0.40
C SER A 328 -14.03 0.75 -1.47
N ILE A 329 -14.96 1.72 -1.53
CA ILE A 329 -14.82 2.89 -2.42
C ILE A 329 -13.64 3.76 -1.98
N ALA A 330 -13.44 3.98 -0.68
CA ALA A 330 -12.30 4.71 -0.15
C ALA A 330 -10.98 3.97 -0.44
N ALA A 331 -10.93 2.66 -0.18
CA ALA A 331 -9.79 1.80 -0.47
C ALA A 331 -9.43 1.79 -1.97
N TRP A 332 -10.43 1.73 -2.86
CA TRP A 332 -10.23 1.87 -4.31
C TRP A 332 -9.61 3.22 -4.68
N GLY A 333 -10.08 4.30 -4.06
CA GLY A 333 -9.52 5.65 -4.23
C GLY A 333 -8.06 5.75 -3.74
N SER A 334 -7.75 5.13 -2.60
CA SER A 334 -6.41 5.05 -2.02
C SER A 334 -5.45 4.26 -2.92
N LEU A 335 -5.85 3.06 -3.36
CA LEU A 335 -5.09 2.23 -4.32
C LEU A 335 -4.83 2.98 -5.62
N ARG A 336 -5.86 3.65 -6.14
CA ARG A 336 -5.70 4.49 -7.33
C ARG A 336 -4.63 5.55 -7.13
N THR A 337 -4.69 6.30 -6.03
CA THR A 337 -3.71 7.35 -5.71
C THR A 337 -2.30 6.77 -5.54
N LEU A 338 -2.18 5.61 -4.88
CA LEU A 338 -0.91 4.90 -4.74
C LEU A 338 -0.29 4.57 -6.10
N LEU A 339 -1.04 3.91 -6.98
CA LEU A 339 -0.56 3.51 -8.31
C LEU A 339 -0.30 4.70 -9.25
N GLU A 340 -1.04 5.82 -9.09
CA GLU A 340 -0.80 7.06 -9.82
C GLU A 340 0.47 7.78 -9.36
N THR A 341 0.81 7.70 -8.08
CA THR A 341 2.00 8.37 -7.51
C THR A 341 3.27 7.54 -7.64
N THR A 342 3.14 6.23 -7.81
CA THR A 342 4.26 5.29 -7.96
C THR A 342 4.14 4.55 -9.29
N PRO A 343 4.56 5.14 -10.41
CA PRO A 343 4.48 4.49 -11.72
C PRO A 343 5.33 3.21 -11.76
N VAL A 344 4.97 2.31 -12.66
CA VAL A 344 5.79 1.13 -12.99
C VAL A 344 7.11 1.62 -13.54
N ASP A 345 8.20 0.97 -13.16
CA ASP A 345 9.50 1.25 -13.75
C ASP A 345 9.45 0.94 -15.26
N PRO A 346 10.11 1.75 -16.08
CA PRO A 346 10.23 1.44 -17.51
C PRO A 346 10.91 0.09 -17.69
N GLU A 347 10.62 -0.59 -18.80
CA GLU A 347 11.35 -1.80 -19.16
C GLU A 347 12.85 -1.49 -19.21
N THR A 348 13.61 -2.17 -18.35
CA THR A 348 15.04 -2.00 -18.22
C THR A 348 15.77 -2.99 -19.09
N LEU A 349 16.98 -2.64 -19.54
CA LEU A 349 17.84 -3.53 -20.30
C LEU A 349 18.62 -4.45 -19.35
N ASP A 350 18.82 -5.68 -19.73
CA ASP A 350 19.74 -6.58 -19.02
C ASP A 350 21.18 -6.17 -19.34
N LEU A 351 21.68 -5.23 -18.52
CA LEU A 351 23.02 -4.69 -18.70
C LEU A 351 24.06 -5.62 -18.04
N PRO A 352 25.22 -5.82 -18.67
CA PRO A 352 26.29 -6.61 -18.09
C PRO A 352 26.83 -5.95 -16.81
N CYS A 353 27.61 -6.71 -16.03
CA CYS A 353 28.28 -6.21 -14.83
C CYS A 353 29.06 -4.94 -15.15
N PRO A 354 28.73 -3.80 -14.49
CA PRO A 354 29.40 -2.53 -14.77
C PRO A 354 30.83 -2.50 -14.24
N LYS A 355 31.67 -1.64 -14.82
CA LYS A 355 32.93 -1.25 -14.18
C LYS A 355 32.62 -0.41 -12.94
N ALA A 356 33.52 -0.44 -11.95
CA ALA A 356 33.41 0.35 -10.73
C ALA A 356 33.68 1.85 -10.94
N ASP A 357 33.13 2.43 -12.02
CA ASP A 357 33.26 3.85 -12.39
C ASP A 357 31.91 4.53 -12.17
N LEU A 358 31.81 5.30 -11.07
CA LEU A 358 30.63 6.08 -10.73
C LEU A 358 30.83 7.55 -11.07
N SER A 359 29.91 8.15 -11.80
CA SER A 359 29.96 9.59 -12.10
C SER A 359 28.61 10.25 -11.85
N LEU A 360 28.65 11.38 -11.16
CA LEU A 360 27.53 12.30 -10.94
C LEU A 360 27.83 13.60 -11.67
N LYS A 361 26.90 14.06 -12.50
CA LYS A 361 27.04 15.31 -13.27
C LYS A 361 25.84 16.22 -13.04
N GLY A 362 26.06 17.33 -12.35
CA GLY A 362 25.04 18.34 -12.08
C GLY A 362 23.88 17.85 -11.21
N VAL A 363 24.10 16.86 -10.37
CA VAL A 363 23.04 16.17 -9.62
C VAL A 363 22.43 17.10 -8.57
N SER A 364 21.12 17.27 -8.67
CA SER A 364 20.31 18.02 -7.70
C SER A 364 19.15 17.14 -7.21
N VAL A 365 18.92 17.13 -5.89
CA VAL A 365 17.98 16.19 -5.23
C VAL A 365 17.16 16.92 -4.16
N PHE A 366 15.87 16.62 -4.11
CA PHE A 366 15.01 16.95 -2.96
C PHE A 366 15.04 15.81 -1.95
N ALA A 367 15.23 16.10 -0.67
CA ALA A 367 14.96 15.09 0.34
C ALA A 367 13.46 14.77 0.37
N PRO A 368 13.08 13.55 0.80
CA PRO A 368 11.69 13.17 0.95
C PRO A 368 10.89 14.19 1.77
N GLY A 369 9.81 14.74 1.20
CA GLY A 369 8.95 15.74 1.84
C GLY A 369 9.54 17.16 1.93
N ALA A 370 10.74 17.42 1.44
CA ALA A 370 11.34 18.75 1.40
C ALA A 370 10.81 19.58 0.21
N THR A 371 10.69 20.89 0.42
CA THR A 371 10.34 21.86 -0.63
C THR A 371 11.56 22.58 -1.21
N LYS A 372 12.72 22.43 -0.55
CA LYS A 372 14.00 22.98 -0.99
C LYS A 372 14.94 21.86 -1.41
N LEU A 373 15.83 22.17 -2.36
CA LEU A 373 16.89 21.24 -2.75
C LEU A 373 17.76 20.91 -1.55
N THR A 374 17.95 19.62 -1.30
CA THR A 374 18.87 19.12 -0.27
C THR A 374 20.29 18.99 -0.83
N LEU A 375 20.40 18.65 -2.11
CA LEU A 375 21.65 18.65 -2.85
C LEU A 375 21.47 19.50 -4.09
N SER A 376 22.47 20.31 -4.44
CA SER A 376 22.42 21.24 -5.56
C SER A 376 23.72 21.18 -6.36
N ASN A 377 23.60 20.80 -7.65
CA ASN A 377 24.69 20.78 -8.63
C ASN A 377 25.93 19.98 -8.16
N ILE A 378 25.70 18.75 -7.71
CA ILE A 378 26.77 17.86 -7.27
C ILE A 378 27.48 17.26 -8.50
N ASN A 379 28.78 17.47 -8.59
CA ASN A 379 29.67 16.88 -9.60
C ASN A 379 30.76 16.08 -8.90
N VAL A 380 30.77 14.77 -9.05
CA VAL A 380 31.77 13.89 -8.46
C VAL A 380 31.96 12.63 -9.31
N SER A 381 33.16 12.13 -9.40
CA SER A 381 33.48 10.85 -10.02
C SER A 381 34.32 9.99 -9.08
N VAL A 382 34.12 8.70 -9.13
CA VAL A 382 34.90 7.70 -8.37
C VAL A 382 35.34 6.63 -9.34
N SER A 383 36.65 6.44 -9.46
CA SER A 383 37.24 5.47 -10.38
C SER A 383 37.44 4.09 -9.70
N PRO A 384 37.61 3.01 -10.50
CA PRO A 384 38.02 1.69 -9.96
C PRO A 384 39.27 1.80 -9.08
N GLY A 385 39.30 1.05 -7.98
CA GLY A 385 40.39 1.07 -7.01
C GLY A 385 40.50 2.32 -6.14
N GLN A 386 39.50 3.24 -6.20
CA GLN A 386 39.48 4.48 -5.42
C GLN A 386 38.54 4.40 -4.22
N VAL A 387 38.96 4.96 -3.09
CA VAL A 387 38.13 5.16 -1.89
C VAL A 387 37.83 6.64 -1.73
N LEU A 388 36.58 7.01 -1.90
CA LEU A 388 36.09 8.39 -1.70
C LEU A 388 35.46 8.53 -0.30
N GLY A 389 36.02 9.41 0.52
CA GLY A 389 35.43 9.84 1.78
C GLY A 389 34.52 11.05 1.57
N VAL A 390 33.28 10.99 2.05
CA VAL A 390 32.35 12.12 2.04
C VAL A 390 32.18 12.61 3.48
N ILE A 391 32.61 13.84 3.72
CA ILE A 391 32.57 14.46 5.06
C ILE A 391 31.68 15.70 5.04
N GLY A 392 31.10 16.03 6.19
CA GLY A 392 30.22 17.20 6.36
C GLY A 392 29.45 17.13 7.66
N LYS A 393 28.91 18.26 8.10
CA LYS A 393 28.08 18.36 9.30
C LYS A 393 26.84 17.44 9.23
N SER A 394 26.22 17.14 10.37
CA SER A 394 24.92 16.47 10.38
C SER A 394 23.90 17.32 9.63
N GLY A 395 23.09 16.69 8.78
CA GLY A 395 22.13 17.40 7.92
C GLY A 395 22.70 18.02 6.64
N ALA A 396 24.00 17.88 6.35
CA ALA A 396 24.62 18.43 5.14
C ALA A 396 24.17 17.76 3.83
N GLY A 397 23.48 16.60 3.89
CA GLY A 397 23.00 15.87 2.71
C GLY A 397 23.78 14.60 2.36
N LYS A 398 24.70 14.12 3.23
CA LYS A 398 25.51 12.90 2.98
C LYS A 398 24.66 11.67 2.67
N SER A 399 23.72 11.33 3.54
CA SER A 399 22.82 10.17 3.32
C SER A 399 21.89 10.36 2.12
N THR A 400 21.52 11.60 1.79
CA THR A 400 20.77 11.90 0.56
C THR A 400 21.62 11.66 -0.68
N LEU A 401 22.92 11.99 -0.62
CA LEU A 401 23.88 11.69 -1.67
C LEU A 401 24.04 10.18 -1.87
N ALA A 402 24.22 9.41 -0.76
CA ALA A 402 24.27 7.95 -0.83
C ALA A 402 23.02 7.38 -1.51
N LYS A 403 21.83 7.80 -1.09
CA LYS A 403 20.56 7.37 -1.71
C LYS A 403 20.44 7.75 -3.18
N ALA A 404 20.94 8.93 -3.58
CA ALA A 404 20.94 9.34 -4.99
C ALA A 404 21.89 8.47 -5.84
N MET A 405 23.07 8.14 -5.31
CA MET A 405 24.04 7.25 -5.96
C MET A 405 23.49 5.84 -6.18
N LEU A 406 22.53 5.43 -5.35
CA LEU A 406 21.88 4.11 -5.39
C LEU A 406 20.56 4.12 -6.18
N GLY A 407 20.13 5.26 -6.75
CA GLY A 407 18.83 5.38 -7.41
C GLY A 407 17.62 5.30 -6.47
N LEU A 408 17.81 5.34 -5.15
CA LEU A 408 16.74 5.24 -4.15
C LEU A 408 15.90 6.52 -4.02
N VAL A 409 16.41 7.63 -4.53
CA VAL A 409 15.69 8.93 -4.60
C VAL A 409 15.81 9.49 -6.00
N PRO A 410 14.73 10.07 -6.56
CA PRO A 410 14.76 10.63 -7.90
C PRO A 410 15.66 11.85 -7.96
N VAL A 411 16.43 11.94 -9.03
CA VAL A 411 17.28 13.08 -9.35
C VAL A 411 16.40 14.15 -10.02
N ALA A 412 16.38 15.36 -9.44
CA ALA A 412 15.60 16.47 -9.98
C ALA A 412 16.28 17.12 -11.19
N ALA A 413 17.62 17.09 -11.23
CA ALA A 413 18.44 17.56 -12.36
C ALA A 413 19.78 16.85 -12.34
N GLY A 414 20.41 16.73 -13.51
CA GLY A 414 21.68 16.01 -13.68
C GLY A 414 21.47 14.50 -13.91
N GLU A 415 22.57 13.76 -13.86
CA GLU A 415 22.58 12.31 -14.10
C GLU A 415 23.57 11.60 -13.18
N VAL A 416 23.23 10.36 -12.80
CA VAL A 416 24.10 9.44 -12.08
C VAL A 416 24.38 8.25 -12.98
N ARG A 417 25.65 7.93 -13.23
CA ARG A 417 26.08 6.84 -14.09
C ARG A 417 27.00 5.88 -13.35
N LEU A 418 26.78 4.60 -13.58
CA LEU A 418 27.67 3.51 -13.11
C LEU A 418 28.14 2.72 -14.33
N GLY A 419 29.46 2.61 -14.52
CA GLY A 419 30.03 1.92 -15.68
C GLY A 419 29.60 2.50 -17.04
N GLY A 420 29.28 3.82 -17.08
CA GLY A 420 28.84 4.54 -18.27
C GLY A 420 27.33 4.56 -18.52
N ALA A 421 26.55 3.64 -17.97
CA ALA A 421 25.09 3.65 -18.06
C ALA A 421 24.45 4.46 -16.93
N THR A 422 23.32 5.11 -17.17
CA THR A 422 22.59 5.79 -16.10
C THR A 422 21.91 4.78 -15.18
N ILE A 423 21.78 5.12 -13.88
CA ILE A 423 21.26 4.17 -12.87
C ILE A 423 19.83 3.73 -13.19
N ASP A 424 19.02 4.58 -13.79
CA ASP A 424 17.65 4.30 -14.22
C ASP A 424 17.53 3.34 -15.42
N GLN A 425 18.64 3.03 -16.10
CA GLN A 425 18.70 2.02 -17.16
C GLN A 425 18.88 0.60 -16.64
N TYR A 426 19.38 0.45 -15.40
CA TYR A 426 19.53 -0.85 -14.77
C TYR A 426 18.18 -1.33 -14.20
N ASP A 427 17.95 -2.63 -14.29
CA ASP A 427 16.97 -3.27 -13.44
C ASP A 427 17.36 -3.08 -11.95
N PRO A 428 16.44 -2.65 -11.06
CA PRO A 428 16.76 -2.38 -9.65
C PRO A 428 17.38 -3.58 -8.92
N ASP A 429 16.90 -4.80 -9.20
CA ASP A 429 17.41 -6.03 -8.57
C ASP A 429 18.78 -6.41 -9.15
N ALA A 430 19.01 -6.16 -10.45
CA ALA A 430 20.30 -6.33 -11.07
C ALA A 430 21.32 -5.33 -10.52
N LEU A 431 20.95 -4.05 -10.41
CA LEU A 431 21.79 -3.02 -9.81
C LEU A 431 22.17 -3.36 -8.37
N ALA A 432 21.21 -3.84 -7.57
CA ALA A 432 21.44 -4.25 -6.19
C ALA A 432 22.45 -5.39 -6.05
N ARG A 433 22.63 -6.23 -7.09
CA ARG A 433 23.71 -7.27 -7.10
C ARG A 433 25.09 -6.66 -7.28
N PHE A 434 25.19 -5.57 -8.02
CA PHE A 434 26.46 -4.90 -8.33
C PHE A 434 26.87 -3.87 -7.28
N VAL A 435 25.93 -3.43 -6.41
CA VAL A 435 26.19 -2.41 -5.41
C VAL A 435 25.93 -2.95 -4.01
N GLY A 436 26.94 -2.84 -3.14
CA GLY A 436 26.80 -3.09 -1.71
C GLY A 436 26.43 -1.81 -0.98
N TYR A 437 25.40 -1.85 -0.14
CA TYR A 437 24.99 -0.69 0.65
C TYR A 437 24.88 -1.04 2.14
N LEU A 438 25.55 -0.26 2.96
CA LEU A 438 25.38 -0.27 4.42
C LEU A 438 24.72 1.06 4.84
N PRO A 439 23.43 1.06 5.21
CA PRO A 439 22.74 2.26 5.67
C PRO A 439 23.19 2.67 7.09
N GLN A 440 22.98 3.94 7.43
CA GLN A 440 23.26 4.48 8.76
C GLN A 440 22.45 3.75 9.86
N ASN A 441 21.15 3.51 9.62
CA ASN A 441 20.30 2.72 10.49
C ASN A 441 20.18 1.30 9.93
N VAL A 442 20.79 0.36 10.64
CA VAL A 442 20.76 -1.05 10.26
C VAL A 442 19.49 -1.70 10.77
N SER A 443 18.70 -2.28 9.88
CA SER A 443 17.60 -3.20 10.19
C SER A 443 17.86 -4.58 9.62
N LEU A 444 17.49 -5.60 10.40
CA LEU A 444 17.50 -6.99 10.00
C LEU A 444 16.06 -7.45 9.81
N PHE A 445 15.85 -8.41 8.91
CA PHE A 445 14.54 -9.00 8.66
C PHE A 445 14.35 -10.26 9.49
N SER A 446 13.10 -10.61 9.77
CA SER A 446 12.77 -11.88 10.41
C SER A 446 13.20 -13.05 9.52
N GLY A 447 14.04 -13.93 10.06
CA GLY A 447 14.66 -15.03 9.33
C GLY A 447 15.99 -15.40 9.97
N THR A 448 16.74 -16.28 9.34
CA THR A 448 18.08 -16.70 9.82
C THR A 448 19.15 -15.62 9.56
N VAL A 449 20.26 -15.72 10.26
CA VAL A 449 21.44 -14.88 9.99
C VAL A 449 21.94 -15.11 8.56
N ALA A 450 21.95 -16.35 8.08
CA ALA A 450 22.34 -16.69 6.71
C ALA A 450 21.45 -15.98 5.67
N GLU A 451 20.12 -16.05 5.82
CA GLU A 451 19.16 -15.36 4.94
C GLU A 451 19.38 -13.84 4.97
N ASN A 452 19.59 -13.26 6.15
CA ASN A 452 19.89 -11.83 6.26
C ASN A 452 21.17 -11.42 5.52
N ILE A 453 22.22 -12.21 5.57
CA ILE A 453 23.45 -11.96 4.80
C ILE A 453 23.21 -12.16 3.31
N ALA A 454 22.47 -13.21 2.93
CA ALA A 454 22.13 -13.53 1.54
C ALA A 454 20.98 -12.65 0.98
N ARG A 455 20.70 -11.50 1.59
CA ARG A 455 19.67 -10.53 1.14
C ARG A 455 18.28 -11.14 1.05
N MET A 456 17.93 -12.00 2.01
CA MET A 456 16.66 -12.73 2.11
C MET A 456 16.38 -13.68 0.93
N SER A 457 17.44 -14.20 0.29
CA SER A 457 17.30 -15.26 -0.70
C SER A 457 16.67 -16.50 -0.07
N THR A 458 15.74 -17.13 -0.78
CA THR A 458 15.11 -18.39 -0.37
C THR A 458 16.08 -19.57 -0.40
N GLU A 459 17.15 -19.47 -1.19
CA GLU A 459 18.23 -20.46 -1.33
C GLU A 459 19.58 -19.75 -1.13
N PRO A 460 20.02 -19.51 0.12
CA PRO A 460 21.32 -18.89 0.41
C PRO A 460 22.47 -19.76 -0.08
N ASP A 461 23.45 -19.17 -0.76
CA ASP A 461 24.71 -19.81 -1.09
C ASP A 461 25.62 -19.79 0.15
N ASP A 462 25.73 -20.91 0.84
CA ASP A 462 26.46 -21.01 2.11
C ASP A 462 27.94 -20.59 1.98
N ALA A 463 28.59 -20.88 0.86
CA ALA A 463 29.98 -20.52 0.63
C ALA A 463 30.13 -18.99 0.54
N LYS A 464 29.24 -18.31 -0.22
CA LYS A 464 29.25 -16.85 -0.32
C LYS A 464 28.83 -16.17 0.98
N VAL A 465 27.90 -16.76 1.73
CA VAL A 465 27.50 -16.27 3.06
C VAL A 465 28.68 -16.28 4.03
N VAL A 466 29.39 -17.40 4.11
CA VAL A 466 30.56 -17.53 4.98
C VAL A 466 31.72 -16.61 4.54
N GLU A 467 31.95 -16.48 3.24
CA GLU A 467 32.95 -15.56 2.70
C GLU A 467 32.64 -14.09 3.07
N ALA A 468 31.42 -13.64 2.82
CA ALA A 468 30.99 -12.31 3.17
C ALA A 468 31.09 -12.04 4.69
N ALA A 469 30.73 -13.02 5.51
CA ALA A 469 30.84 -12.93 6.95
C ALA A 469 32.30 -12.84 7.42
N LYS A 470 33.23 -13.58 6.82
CA LYS A 470 34.65 -13.49 7.11
C LYS A 470 35.23 -12.12 6.76
N ARG A 471 34.89 -11.58 5.58
CA ARG A 471 35.28 -10.22 5.15
C ARG A 471 34.72 -9.12 6.07
N ALA A 472 33.54 -9.32 6.62
CA ALA A 472 32.91 -8.40 7.58
C ALA A 472 33.41 -8.62 9.04
N ASN A 473 34.32 -9.57 9.30
CA ASN A 473 34.70 -10.00 10.64
C ASN A 473 33.52 -10.40 11.53
N ALA A 474 32.50 -11.01 10.91
CA ALA A 474 31.30 -11.47 11.57
C ALA A 474 31.29 -12.99 11.81
N HIS A 475 32.20 -13.75 11.14
CA HIS A 475 32.15 -15.22 11.13
C HIS A 475 32.22 -15.82 12.54
N GLU A 476 33.28 -15.50 13.31
CA GLU A 476 33.47 -16.05 14.66
C GLU A 476 32.35 -15.61 15.61
N MET A 477 31.89 -14.35 15.48
CA MET A 477 30.76 -13.83 16.24
C MET A 477 29.45 -14.58 15.91
N ILE A 478 29.23 -14.92 14.64
CA ILE A 478 28.08 -15.69 14.22
C ILE A 478 28.16 -17.13 14.75
N LEU A 479 29.33 -17.78 14.70
CA LEU A 479 29.53 -19.12 15.25
C LEU A 479 29.30 -19.18 16.77
N ALA A 480 29.54 -18.08 17.48
CA ALA A 480 29.26 -17.98 18.91
C ALA A 480 27.75 -17.77 19.25
N LEU A 481 26.87 -17.56 18.27
CA LEU A 481 25.44 -17.55 18.48
C LEU A 481 24.91 -18.99 18.70
N PRO A 482 23.77 -19.16 19.40
CA PRO A 482 23.27 -20.50 19.77
C PRO A 482 23.19 -21.50 18.62
N ASP A 483 22.70 -21.05 17.44
CA ASP A 483 22.54 -21.88 16.24
C ASP A 483 23.43 -21.41 15.07
N GLY A 484 24.47 -20.61 15.36
CA GLY A 484 25.38 -20.06 14.36
C GLY A 484 24.64 -19.31 13.25
N TYR A 485 24.89 -19.65 12.01
CA TYR A 485 24.22 -19.05 10.84
C TYR A 485 22.73 -19.34 10.74
N LYS A 486 22.22 -20.37 11.41
CA LYS A 486 20.80 -20.74 11.48
C LYS A 486 20.06 -20.00 12.60
N THR A 487 20.76 -19.21 13.42
CA THR A 487 20.14 -18.41 14.47
C THR A 487 19.05 -17.53 13.87
N ILE A 488 17.82 -17.63 14.41
CA ILE A 488 16.69 -16.85 13.95
C ILE A 488 16.74 -15.44 14.54
N VAL A 489 16.70 -14.45 13.67
CA VAL A 489 16.62 -13.04 14.01
C VAL A 489 15.15 -12.61 13.89
N GLN A 490 14.60 -11.97 14.92
CA GLN A 490 13.23 -11.45 14.93
C GLN A 490 13.19 -9.95 14.56
N GLY A 491 13.76 -9.60 13.42
CA GLY A 491 13.85 -8.21 12.96
C GLY A 491 14.59 -7.30 13.96
N ASP A 492 14.07 -6.09 14.17
CA ASP A 492 14.69 -5.09 15.07
C ASP A 492 14.58 -5.44 16.57
N GLU A 493 13.71 -6.38 16.94
CA GLU A 493 13.55 -6.88 18.32
C GLU A 493 14.53 -8.02 18.66
N SER A 494 15.54 -8.26 17.81
CA SER A 494 16.53 -9.31 18.01
C SER A 494 17.41 -9.07 19.24
N GLN A 495 17.84 -10.16 19.90
CA GLN A 495 18.77 -10.12 21.04
C GLN A 495 20.21 -9.73 20.65
N LEU A 496 20.44 -9.36 19.37
CA LEU A 496 21.74 -8.95 18.87
C LEU A 496 22.11 -7.53 19.31
N SER A 497 23.36 -7.35 19.75
CA SER A 497 23.90 -6.01 20.04
C SER A 497 23.96 -5.14 18.77
N GLY A 498 24.03 -3.83 18.93
CA GLY A 498 24.17 -2.89 17.80
C GLY A 498 25.37 -3.21 16.92
N GLY A 499 26.53 -3.58 17.52
CA GLY A 499 27.73 -3.98 16.79
C GLY A 499 27.56 -5.30 16.02
N GLN A 500 26.88 -6.27 16.62
CA GLN A 500 26.59 -7.55 15.94
C GLN A 500 25.68 -7.32 14.73
N ARG A 501 24.61 -6.53 14.89
CA ARG A 501 23.71 -6.14 13.78
C ARG A 501 24.49 -5.45 12.67
N GLN A 502 25.38 -4.53 13.01
CA GLN A 502 26.17 -3.79 12.02
C GLN A 502 27.14 -4.67 11.26
N ARG A 503 27.81 -5.65 11.92
CA ARG A 503 28.68 -6.64 11.24
C ARG A 503 27.89 -7.56 10.31
N ILE A 504 26.71 -8.02 10.69
CA ILE A 504 25.81 -8.81 9.82
C ILE A 504 25.37 -7.97 8.62
N ALA A 505 25.00 -6.71 8.82
CA ALA A 505 24.64 -5.81 7.73
C ALA A 505 25.82 -5.48 6.81
N LEU A 506 27.02 -5.38 7.34
CA LEU A 506 28.24 -5.24 6.52
C LEU A 506 28.47 -6.51 5.69
N ALA A 507 28.31 -7.71 6.27
CA ALA A 507 28.37 -8.97 5.53
C ALA A 507 27.32 -9.00 4.40
N ARG A 508 26.07 -8.55 4.66
CA ARG A 508 25.02 -8.40 3.64
C ARG A 508 25.42 -7.43 2.52
N ALA A 509 26.09 -6.32 2.86
CA ALA A 509 26.57 -5.37 1.86
C ALA A 509 27.69 -5.97 0.99
N LEU A 510 28.53 -6.85 1.55
CA LEU A 510 29.64 -7.53 0.86
C LEU A 510 29.21 -8.81 0.11
N TYR A 511 27.99 -9.30 0.35
CA TYR A 511 27.48 -10.53 -0.26
C TYR A 511 27.31 -10.38 -1.77
N GLY A 512 27.75 -11.39 -2.51
CA GLY A 512 27.64 -11.42 -3.97
C GLY A 512 28.72 -10.61 -4.70
N ASP A 513 29.71 -10.13 -3.96
CA ASP A 513 30.93 -9.53 -4.50
C ASP A 513 30.69 -8.26 -5.35
N PRO A 514 30.05 -7.21 -4.80
CA PRO A 514 29.67 -6.01 -5.54
C PRO A 514 30.89 -5.25 -6.09
N VAL A 515 30.69 -4.48 -7.18
CA VAL A 515 31.73 -3.63 -7.79
C VAL A 515 31.85 -2.27 -7.10
N LEU A 516 30.77 -1.79 -6.51
CA LEU A 516 30.70 -0.53 -5.76
C LEU A 516 30.21 -0.79 -4.34
N LEU A 517 30.88 -0.23 -3.35
CA LEU A 517 30.47 -0.30 -1.94
C LEU A 517 30.17 1.11 -1.42
N VAL A 518 28.95 1.33 -0.95
CA VAL A 518 28.51 2.61 -0.35
C VAL A 518 28.23 2.38 1.14
N LEU A 519 28.96 3.08 2.00
CA LEU A 519 28.91 2.92 3.44
C LEU A 519 28.46 4.24 4.10
N ASP A 520 27.31 4.26 4.74
CA ASP A 520 26.78 5.46 5.43
C ASP A 520 26.99 5.31 6.94
N GLU A 521 27.96 6.04 7.49
CA GLU A 521 28.42 6.01 8.88
C GLU A 521 28.73 4.58 9.41
N PRO A 522 29.57 3.81 8.71
CA PRO A 522 29.74 2.38 8.97
C PRO A 522 30.30 2.05 10.38
N ASN A 523 30.93 3.01 11.05
CA ASN A 523 31.55 2.80 12.36
C ASN A 523 30.66 3.23 13.53
N SER A 524 29.38 3.53 13.33
CA SER A 524 28.51 4.14 14.36
C SER A 524 28.34 3.26 15.61
N ALA A 525 28.25 1.94 15.44
CA ALA A 525 28.10 0.96 16.52
C ALA A 525 29.24 -0.08 16.60
N LEU A 526 30.33 0.08 15.81
CA LEU A 526 31.46 -0.82 15.84
C LEU A 526 32.44 -0.44 16.95
N ASP A 527 33.01 -1.49 17.60
CA ASP A 527 34.17 -1.42 18.46
C ASP A 527 35.46 -1.23 17.65
N ASN A 528 36.60 -1.18 18.34
CA ASN A 528 37.89 -1.03 17.66
C ASN A 528 38.19 -2.19 16.71
N ASP A 529 37.88 -3.44 17.11
CA ASP A 529 38.11 -4.62 16.28
C ASP A 529 37.24 -4.61 15.04
N GLY A 530 35.96 -4.24 15.20
CA GLY A 530 35.03 -4.05 14.08
C GLY A 530 35.44 -2.93 13.12
N SER A 531 36.00 -1.84 13.66
CA SER A 531 36.54 -0.73 12.84
C SER A 531 37.80 -1.14 12.08
N MET A 532 38.70 -1.92 12.69
CA MET A 532 39.87 -2.47 12.00
C MET A 532 39.47 -3.46 10.90
N ALA A 533 38.48 -4.28 11.15
CA ALA A 533 37.95 -5.21 10.15
C ALA A 533 37.31 -4.50 8.96
N LEU A 534 36.51 -3.45 9.22
CA LEU A 534 35.97 -2.60 8.17
C LEU A 534 37.08 -1.99 7.31
N ASN A 535 38.12 -1.44 7.93
CA ASN A 535 39.24 -0.86 7.20
C ASN A 535 39.99 -1.93 6.37
N ARG A 536 40.12 -3.17 6.87
CA ARG A 536 40.64 -4.28 6.09
C ARG A 536 39.79 -4.60 4.88
N ALA A 537 38.48 -4.72 5.05
CA ALA A 537 37.52 -4.96 3.95
C ALA A 537 37.60 -3.84 2.88
N VAL A 538 37.72 -2.58 3.30
CA VAL A 538 37.91 -1.44 2.38
C VAL A 538 39.19 -1.56 1.57
N ARG A 539 40.32 -1.96 2.22
CA ARG A 539 41.61 -2.16 1.52
C ARG A 539 41.54 -3.33 0.53
N GLU A 540 40.89 -4.43 0.89
CA GLU A 540 40.71 -5.58 0.00
C GLU A 540 39.85 -5.20 -1.22
N PHE A 541 38.81 -4.42 -1.04
CA PHE A 541 37.99 -3.88 -2.12
C PHE A 541 38.78 -2.99 -3.08
N LYS A 542 39.55 -2.07 -2.53
CA LYS A 542 40.45 -1.20 -3.29
C LYS A 542 41.48 -2.00 -4.12
N ALA A 543 42.10 -3.01 -3.51
CA ALA A 543 43.08 -3.86 -4.18
C ALA A 543 42.50 -4.70 -5.33
N SER A 544 41.18 -4.87 -5.37
CA SER A 544 40.43 -5.63 -6.39
C SER A 544 39.84 -4.74 -7.49
N ASP A 545 40.36 -3.54 -7.71
CA ASP A 545 39.87 -2.54 -8.69
C ASP A 545 38.36 -2.19 -8.52
N ARG A 546 37.87 -2.20 -7.29
CA ARG A 546 36.52 -1.83 -6.93
C ARG A 546 36.46 -0.47 -6.28
N ALA A 547 35.32 0.21 -6.37
CA ALA A 547 35.17 1.53 -5.79
C ALA A 547 34.48 1.46 -4.42
N VAL A 548 34.91 2.31 -3.50
CA VAL A 548 34.30 2.45 -2.18
C VAL A 548 33.97 3.90 -1.90
N ILE A 549 32.80 4.15 -1.36
CA ILE A 549 32.36 5.48 -0.92
C ILE A 549 32.00 5.38 0.57
N ILE A 550 32.62 6.20 1.39
CA ILE A 550 32.42 6.20 2.84
C ILE A 550 31.89 7.57 3.27
N MET A 551 30.65 7.60 3.74
CA MET A 551 30.09 8.78 4.41
C MET A 551 30.49 8.72 5.89
N THR A 552 31.35 9.62 6.35
CA THR A 552 31.83 9.55 7.74
C THR A 552 32.29 10.89 8.26
N HIS A 553 32.34 10.99 9.57
CA HIS A 553 33.01 12.07 10.28
C HIS A 553 34.15 11.57 11.20
N ARG A 554 34.39 10.25 11.22
CA ARG A 554 35.38 9.59 12.10
C ARG A 554 36.76 9.53 11.45
N PRO A 555 37.85 9.95 12.17
CA PRO A 555 39.19 9.98 11.61
C PRO A 555 39.70 8.60 11.15
N THR A 556 39.34 7.52 11.86
CA THR A 556 39.76 6.14 11.54
C THR A 556 39.26 5.64 10.19
N ALA A 557 38.05 6.06 9.76
CA ALA A 557 37.52 5.73 8.43
C ALA A 557 38.10 6.67 7.36
N ILE A 558 38.35 7.94 7.70
CA ILE A 558 38.98 8.92 6.80
C ILE A 558 40.39 8.51 6.40
N SER A 559 41.15 7.81 7.29
CA SER A 559 42.51 7.37 7.00
C SER A 559 42.62 6.40 5.83
N GLU A 560 41.57 5.65 5.51
CA GLU A 560 41.52 4.71 4.38
C GLU A 560 41.13 5.37 3.05
N CYS A 561 40.67 6.62 3.08
CA CYS A 561 40.23 7.35 1.89
C CYS A 561 41.41 7.92 1.11
N ASP A 562 41.34 7.83 -0.22
CA ASP A 562 42.32 8.46 -1.12
C ASP A 562 41.96 9.93 -1.38
N ARG A 563 40.68 10.19 -1.50
CA ARG A 563 40.11 11.48 -1.84
C ARG A 563 38.99 11.83 -0.86
N LEU A 564 38.84 13.10 -0.55
CA LEU A 564 37.79 13.62 0.31
C LEU A 564 36.93 14.61 -0.42
N LEU A 565 35.63 14.46 -0.23
CA LEU A 565 34.57 15.38 -0.66
C LEU A 565 33.95 16.01 0.58
N VAL A 566 33.94 17.33 0.64
CA VAL A 566 33.32 18.08 1.75
C VAL A 566 31.99 18.66 1.28
N ILE A 567 30.91 18.30 1.99
CA ILE A 567 29.57 18.80 1.71
C ILE A 567 29.12 19.74 2.84
N GLU A 568 28.67 20.93 2.48
CA GLU A 568 28.02 21.87 3.41
C GLU A 568 26.84 22.56 2.70
N GLY A 569 25.68 22.60 3.38
CA GLY A 569 24.47 23.20 2.82
C GLY A 569 24.02 22.60 1.47
N GLY A 570 24.30 21.30 1.25
CA GLY A 570 23.93 20.59 0.02
C GLY A 570 24.82 20.88 -1.20
N ARG A 571 25.97 21.51 -1.01
CA ARG A 571 26.94 21.81 -2.07
C ARG A 571 28.31 21.27 -1.72
N ILE A 572 29.12 21.00 -2.75
CA ILE A 572 30.51 20.61 -2.57
C ILE A 572 31.31 21.88 -2.29
N ILE A 573 32.05 21.89 -1.15
CA ILE A 573 32.91 23.01 -0.77
C ILE A 573 34.38 22.71 -1.12
N ALA A 574 34.79 21.47 -0.94
CA ALA A 574 36.13 21.01 -1.27
C ALA A 574 36.08 19.60 -1.82
N ASP A 575 36.93 19.32 -2.78
CA ASP A 575 37.10 18.00 -3.41
C ASP A 575 38.57 17.86 -3.84
N GLY A 576 39.24 16.83 -3.37
CA GLY A 576 40.65 16.61 -3.69
C GLY A 576 41.30 15.51 -2.87
N PRO A 577 42.63 15.32 -3.03
CA PRO A 577 43.42 14.37 -2.24
C PRO A 577 43.19 14.58 -0.74
N ARG A 578 43.04 13.47 0.02
CA ARG A 578 42.75 13.49 1.46
C ARG A 578 43.57 14.51 2.24
N ASP A 579 44.87 14.47 2.08
CA ASP A 579 45.77 15.25 2.91
C ASP A 579 45.72 16.76 2.61
N GLU A 580 45.41 17.14 1.37
CA GLU A 580 45.20 18.54 0.97
C GLU A 580 43.92 19.11 1.54
N VAL A 581 42.80 18.36 1.42
CA VAL A 581 41.52 18.76 1.96
C VAL A 581 41.56 18.90 3.47
N LEU A 582 42.21 17.96 4.18
CA LEU A 582 42.37 18.04 5.64
C LEU A 582 43.24 19.25 6.07
N LYS A 583 44.31 19.57 5.34
CA LYS A 583 45.13 20.76 5.62
C LYS A 583 44.33 22.05 5.46
N THR A 584 43.58 22.15 4.37
CA THR A 584 42.70 23.32 4.09
C THR A 584 41.67 23.52 5.20
N MET A 585 41.03 22.44 5.66
CA MET A 585 40.04 22.50 6.75
C MET A 585 40.69 22.92 8.08
N LEU A 586 41.85 22.41 8.41
CA LEU A 586 42.57 22.77 9.64
C LEU A 586 43.02 24.24 9.61
N THR A 587 43.44 24.76 8.46
CA THR A 587 43.82 26.15 8.29
C THR A 587 42.62 27.09 8.48
N ASN A 588 41.50 26.73 7.88
CA ASN A 588 40.23 27.50 8.04
C ASN A 588 39.77 27.52 9.51
N VAL A 589 39.82 26.39 10.23
CA VAL A 589 39.45 26.33 11.65
C VAL A 589 40.38 27.19 12.51
N ARG A 590 41.70 27.21 12.22
CA ARG A 590 42.67 28.08 12.92
C ARG A 590 42.41 29.57 12.65
N SER A 591 42.11 29.96 11.39
CA SER A 591 41.79 31.35 11.02
C SER A 591 40.50 31.82 11.70
N ILE A 592 39.44 30.99 11.73
CA ILE A 592 38.17 31.29 12.41
C ILE A 592 38.39 31.46 13.92
N ARG A 593 39.15 30.56 14.58
CA ARG A 593 39.49 30.69 16.00
C ARG A 593 40.27 31.97 16.30
N GLN A 594 41.21 32.36 15.45
CA GLN A 594 41.94 33.61 15.58
C GLN A 594 41.08 34.85 15.39
N THR A 595 40.08 34.78 14.49
CA THR A 595 39.13 35.86 14.27
C THR A 595 38.20 36.04 15.44
N ILE A 596 37.69 34.92 16.03
CA ILE A 596 36.86 34.92 17.23
C ILE A 596 37.62 35.46 18.42
N ALA A 597 38.84 34.97 18.64
CA ALA A 597 39.72 35.47 19.75
C ALA A 597 40.05 36.95 19.63
N LYS A 598 40.17 37.49 18.38
CA LYS A 598 40.35 38.91 18.14
C LYS A 598 39.08 39.73 18.38
N ALA A 599 37.90 39.15 18.12
CA ALA A 599 36.61 39.80 18.38
C ALA A 599 36.22 39.80 19.88
N GLU A 600 36.72 38.86 20.66
CA GLU A 600 36.54 38.79 22.12
C GLU A 600 37.50 39.71 22.90
N THR A 601 38.55 40.21 22.21
CA THR A 601 39.56 41.11 22.81
C THR A 601 39.43 42.55 22.36
N SER A 602 38.50 42.91 21.50
CA SER A 602 38.09 44.28 21.12
C SER A 602 36.68 44.60 21.65
#